data_933cdbbfa4c178830a245d9a5ca51b17
#
_entry.id   933cdbbfa4c178830a245d9a5ca51b17
#
_cell.length_a   1.000
_cell.length_b   1.000
_cell.length_c   1.000
_cell.angle_alpha   90.00
_cell.angle_beta   90.00
_cell.angle_gamma   90.00
#
_symmetry.space_group_name_H-M   'P 1'
#
loop_
_entity.id
_entity.type
_entity.pdbx_description
1 polymer ?
#
loop_
_entity_poly.entity_id
_entity_poly.type
_entity_poly.pdbx_seq_one_letter_code
_entity_poly.pdbx_strand_id
1 'polypeptide(L)'
;MNGVKPIPAELLTDSAVLLTPTGSGYSSETLDSVRIVRVSAITDYTTGRTRDCTELVMYFDCVNSSPSGTEFAAGQSLEYGGETYEVVSAELFAGEDPHHWRVKARKTGGEHN
;
A
#
# COMPACT_ATOMS: atom_id res chain seq x y z
N MET A 1 -20.82 18.82 -4.38
CA MET A 1 -19.89 18.40 -3.94
C MET A 1 -19.80 17.05 -3.57
N ASN A 2 -19.05 16.38 -3.52
CA ASN A 2 -19.01 15.14 -3.34
C ASN A 2 -18.36 14.80 -2.21
N GLY A 3 -18.31 13.91 -1.61
CA GLY A 3 -17.82 13.62 -0.35
C GLY A 3 -16.39 13.23 -0.25
N VAL A 4 -15.72 13.15 -1.33
CA VAL A 4 -14.32 12.71 -1.33
C VAL A 4 -13.43 13.94 -1.22
N LYS A 5 -12.65 13.99 -0.15
CA LYS A 5 -11.76 15.12 0.06
C LYS A 5 -10.34 14.75 -0.35
N PRO A 6 -9.59 15.68 -0.90
CA PRO A 6 -8.21 15.39 -1.25
C PRO A 6 -7.38 15.11 0.00
N ILE A 7 -6.38 14.27 -0.15
CA ILE A 7 -5.41 14.04 0.90
C ILE A 7 -4.50 15.26 0.94
N PRO A 8 -4.35 15.92 2.10
CA PRO A 8 -3.47 17.09 2.15
C PRO A 8 -2.07 16.70 1.72
N ALA A 9 -1.49 17.52 0.87
CA ALA A 9 -0.18 17.21 0.30
C ALA A 9 0.89 17.08 1.38
N GLU A 10 0.75 17.80 2.47
CA GLU A 10 1.74 17.73 3.52
C GLU A 10 1.74 16.37 4.23
N LEU A 11 0.72 15.54 4.04
CA LEU A 11 0.70 14.20 4.59
C LEU A 11 1.30 13.17 3.65
N LEU A 12 1.61 13.56 2.42
CA LEU A 12 2.12 12.65 1.41
C LEU A 12 3.64 12.70 1.43
N THR A 13 4.23 12.14 2.48
CA THR A 13 5.66 12.30 2.73
C THR A 13 6.45 11.01 2.57
N ASP A 14 5.80 9.93 2.21
CA ASP A 14 6.46 8.63 2.11
C ASP A 14 6.72 8.26 0.66
N SER A 15 7.56 7.27 0.47
CA SER A 15 7.75 6.67 -0.84
C SER A 15 7.91 5.17 -0.65
N ALA A 16 7.63 4.44 -1.71
CA ALA A 16 7.69 2.98 -1.71
C ALA A 16 7.97 2.52 -3.12
N VAL A 17 8.33 1.25 -3.27
CA VAL A 17 8.53 0.66 -4.59
C VAL A 17 7.41 -0.34 -4.84
N LEU A 18 6.75 -0.18 -5.98
CA LEU A 18 5.69 -1.11 -6.40
C LEU A 18 6.28 -2.15 -7.32
N LEU A 19 6.09 -3.41 -6.98
CA LEU A 19 6.52 -4.53 -7.79
C LEU A 19 5.30 -5.18 -8.40
N THR A 20 5.29 -5.24 -9.72
CA THR A 20 4.17 -5.82 -10.45
C THR A 20 4.65 -7.08 -11.16
N PRO A 21 4.00 -8.23 -10.97
CA PRO A 21 4.43 -9.45 -11.63
C PRO A 21 4.30 -9.34 -13.15
N THR A 22 5.27 -9.88 -13.85
CA THR A 22 5.23 -9.95 -15.30
C THR A 22 5.43 -11.42 -15.69
N GLY A 23 5.41 -11.68 -16.97
CA GLY A 23 5.63 -13.05 -17.42
C GLY A 23 7.02 -13.59 -17.11
N SER A 24 7.98 -12.73 -16.83
CA SER A 24 9.35 -13.16 -16.62
C SER A 24 9.93 -12.64 -15.30
N GLY A 25 9.12 -12.13 -14.41
CA GLY A 25 9.62 -11.62 -13.15
C GLY A 25 8.74 -10.49 -12.65
N TYR A 26 9.36 -9.37 -12.34
CA TYR A 26 8.64 -8.22 -11.81
C TYR A 26 9.11 -6.97 -12.51
N SER A 27 8.21 -6.04 -12.70
CA SER A 27 8.59 -4.67 -13.01
C SER A 27 8.52 -3.87 -11.73
N SER A 28 9.41 -2.89 -11.57
CA SER A 28 9.42 -2.08 -10.36
C SER A 28 9.23 -0.62 -10.72
N GLU A 29 8.56 0.09 -9.82
CA GLU A 29 8.28 1.49 -10.02
C GLU A 29 8.32 2.20 -8.68
N THR A 30 9.08 3.28 -8.60
CA THR A 30 9.16 4.05 -7.37
C THR A 30 7.95 4.97 -7.28
N LEU A 31 7.26 4.88 -6.16
CA LEU A 31 6.09 5.72 -5.88
C LEU A 31 6.50 6.81 -4.92
N ASP A 32 6.23 8.05 -5.27
CA ASP A 32 6.58 9.18 -4.43
C ASP A 32 5.34 9.94 -4.02
N SER A 33 5.46 10.66 -2.91
CA SER A 33 4.39 11.49 -2.37
C SER A 33 3.17 10.63 -2.05
N VAL A 34 3.38 9.58 -1.28
CA VAL A 34 2.31 8.71 -0.80
C VAL A 34 2.28 8.81 0.72
N ARG A 35 1.22 8.30 1.31
CA ARG A 35 1.10 8.21 2.77
C ARG A 35 1.00 6.75 3.15
N ILE A 36 1.84 6.32 4.08
CA ILE A 36 1.87 4.94 4.52
C ILE A 36 1.61 4.90 6.00
N VAL A 37 0.65 4.08 6.40
CA VAL A 37 0.29 3.87 7.79
C VAL A 37 0.54 2.41 8.11
N ARG A 38 1.33 2.15 9.15
CA ARG A 38 1.61 0.79 9.58
C ARG A 38 0.66 0.37 10.67
N VAL A 39 0.24 -0.88 10.59
CA VAL A 39 -0.61 -1.49 11.62
C VAL A 39 0.27 -2.42 12.43
N SER A 40 0.20 -2.29 13.75
CA SER A 40 1.05 -3.06 14.64
C SER A 40 0.66 -4.53 14.67
N ALA A 41 1.55 -5.33 15.21
CA ALA A 41 1.29 -6.75 15.37
C ALA A 41 0.11 -7.00 16.29
N ILE A 42 -0.54 -8.13 16.08
CA ILE A 42 -1.73 -8.51 16.83
C ILE A 42 -1.34 -9.63 17.77
N THR A 43 -1.81 -9.52 19.02
CA THR A 43 -1.62 -10.58 19.99
C THR A 43 -2.80 -11.53 19.89
N ASP A 44 -2.49 -12.81 19.76
CA ASP A 44 -3.51 -13.85 19.71
C ASP A 44 -3.77 -14.32 21.14
N TYR A 45 -4.85 -13.86 21.70
CA TYR A 45 -5.16 -14.20 23.10
C TYR A 45 -5.57 -15.65 23.29
N THR A 46 -6.01 -16.29 22.23
CA THR A 46 -6.39 -17.69 22.32
C THR A 46 -5.20 -18.59 22.59
N THR A 47 -4.08 -18.31 21.90
CA THR A 47 -2.88 -19.12 22.05
C THR A 47 -1.85 -18.46 22.93
N GLY A 48 -2.07 -17.22 23.32
CA GLY A 48 -1.09 -16.48 24.09
C GLY A 48 0.10 -16.02 23.29
N ARG A 49 0.04 -16.09 21.99
CA ARG A 49 1.15 -15.69 21.14
C ARG A 49 0.92 -14.36 20.50
N THR A 50 2.00 -13.63 20.34
CA THR A 50 1.96 -12.41 19.53
C THR A 50 2.23 -12.80 18.09
N ARG A 51 1.32 -12.46 17.20
CA ARG A 51 1.51 -12.71 15.80
C ARG A 51 2.23 -11.55 15.18
N ASP A 52 3.21 -11.86 14.36
CA ASP A 52 3.94 -10.86 13.64
C ASP A 52 3.21 -10.57 12.34
N CYS A 53 2.02 -10.03 12.47
CA CYS A 53 1.11 -9.84 11.35
C CYS A 53 1.05 -8.37 11.04
N THR A 54 2.14 -7.82 10.55
CA THR A 54 2.20 -6.41 10.25
C THR A 54 1.55 -6.13 8.91
N GLU A 55 0.69 -5.15 8.91
CA GLU A 55 0.03 -4.68 7.70
C GLU A 55 0.36 -3.22 7.50
N LEU A 56 0.23 -2.77 6.27
CA LEU A 56 0.28 -1.35 6.02
C LEU A 56 -0.85 -0.96 5.09
N VAL A 57 -1.21 0.31 5.16
CA VAL A 57 -2.18 0.90 4.26
C VAL A 57 -1.48 2.06 3.58
N MET A 58 -1.50 2.07 2.26
CA MET A 58 -0.89 3.14 1.49
C MET A 58 -1.99 3.93 0.80
N TYR A 59 -1.87 5.24 0.89
CA TYR A 59 -2.75 6.15 0.16
C TYR A 59 -1.96 6.79 -0.96
N PHE A 60 -2.45 6.60 -2.17
CA PHE A 60 -1.83 7.16 -3.38
C PHE A 60 -2.81 8.16 -3.98
N ASP A 61 -2.42 9.43 -4.01
CA ASP A 61 -3.27 10.49 -4.52
C ASP A 61 -3.10 10.59 -6.02
N CYS A 62 -4.20 10.49 -6.75
CA CYS A 62 -4.12 10.44 -8.20
C CYS A 62 -3.58 11.72 -8.84
N VAL A 63 -3.57 12.81 -8.09
CA VAL A 63 -3.07 14.09 -8.59
C VAL A 63 -1.65 14.35 -8.09
N ASN A 64 -1.41 14.14 -6.78
CA ASN A 64 -0.16 14.57 -6.16
C ASN A 64 0.88 13.48 -6.07
N SER A 65 0.48 12.23 -6.02
CA SER A 65 1.44 11.14 -5.98
C SER A 65 1.94 10.82 -7.37
N SER A 66 3.10 10.23 -7.45
CA SER A 66 3.69 9.92 -8.76
C SER A 66 4.21 8.49 -8.77
N PRO A 67 4.26 7.87 -9.94
CA PRO A 67 3.87 8.40 -11.25
C PRO A 67 2.34 8.40 -11.38
N SER A 68 1.82 9.42 -12.03
CA SER A 68 0.38 9.49 -12.23
C SER A 68 -0.05 8.35 -13.15
N GLY A 69 -1.28 7.88 -12.95
CA GLY A 69 -1.79 6.79 -13.75
C GLY A 69 -1.42 5.40 -13.24
N THR A 70 -0.71 5.32 -12.13
CA THR A 70 -0.38 4.02 -11.55
C THR A 70 -1.65 3.31 -11.09
N GLU A 71 -1.73 2.01 -11.36
CA GLU A 71 -2.87 1.20 -10.96
C GLU A 71 -2.42 0.12 -10.00
N PHE A 72 -3.30 -0.22 -9.09
CA PHE A 72 -2.98 -1.17 -8.03
C PHE A 72 -3.96 -2.34 -8.04
N ALA A 73 -3.45 -3.52 -7.69
CA ALA A 73 -4.27 -4.71 -7.63
C ALA A 73 -3.61 -5.73 -6.70
N ALA A 74 -4.42 -6.63 -6.19
CA ALA A 74 -3.89 -7.75 -5.41
C ALA A 74 -2.90 -8.54 -6.25
N GLY A 75 -1.86 -9.04 -5.62
CA GLY A 75 -0.81 -9.77 -6.31
C GLY A 75 0.44 -8.96 -6.56
N GLN A 76 0.34 -7.64 -6.48
CA GLN A 76 1.51 -6.79 -6.51
C GLN A 76 2.17 -6.80 -5.14
N SER A 77 3.37 -6.24 -5.07
CA SER A 77 4.07 -6.10 -3.79
C SER A 77 4.55 -4.67 -3.62
N LEU A 78 4.69 -4.28 -2.37
CA LEU A 78 5.25 -2.98 -2.02
C LEU A 78 6.50 -3.18 -1.18
N GLU A 79 7.58 -2.51 -1.56
CA GLU A 79 8.77 -2.46 -0.72
C GLU A 79 8.78 -1.13 0.03
N TYR A 80 8.87 -1.21 1.34
CA TYR A 80 8.85 -0.02 2.16
C TYR A 80 9.65 -0.29 3.43
N GLY A 81 10.57 0.62 3.73
CA GLY A 81 11.36 0.49 4.95
C GLY A 81 12.23 -0.76 4.99
N GLY A 82 12.65 -1.25 3.82
CA GLY A 82 13.50 -2.43 3.77
C GLY A 82 12.75 -3.73 3.83
N GLU A 83 11.43 -3.71 3.80
CA GLU A 83 10.63 -4.91 3.86
C GLU A 83 9.65 -4.98 2.72
N THR A 84 9.21 -6.19 2.41
CA THR A 84 8.29 -6.42 1.30
C THR A 84 6.93 -6.79 1.86
N TYR A 85 5.90 -6.14 1.30
CA TYR A 85 4.51 -6.37 1.68
C TYR A 85 3.74 -6.78 0.45
N GLU A 86 2.89 -7.78 0.59
CA GLU A 86 2.04 -8.23 -0.51
C GLU A 86 0.74 -7.46 -0.51
N VAL A 87 0.36 -6.91 -1.65
CA VAL A 87 -0.90 -6.18 -1.79
C VAL A 87 -2.04 -7.19 -1.73
N VAL A 88 -2.91 -7.02 -0.75
CA VAL A 88 -4.06 -7.92 -0.59
C VAL A 88 -5.34 -7.31 -1.11
N SER A 89 -5.42 -5.99 -1.16
CA SER A 89 -6.57 -5.33 -1.77
C SER A 89 -6.19 -3.92 -2.17
N ALA A 90 -6.88 -3.41 -3.16
CA ALA A 90 -6.69 -2.04 -3.62
C ALA A 90 -8.07 -1.49 -3.99
N GLU A 91 -8.32 -0.28 -3.56
CA GLU A 91 -9.62 0.34 -3.74
C GLU A 91 -9.42 1.74 -4.27
N LEU A 92 -10.08 2.05 -5.39
CA LEU A 92 -10.00 3.38 -5.98
C LEU A 92 -11.20 4.19 -5.53
N PHE A 93 -10.95 5.29 -4.87
CA PHE A 93 -12.00 6.22 -4.48
C PHE A 93 -12.11 7.29 -5.55
N ALA A 94 -13.30 7.46 -6.09
CA ALA A 94 -13.51 8.37 -7.20
C ALA A 94 -14.84 9.07 -7.05
N GLY A 95 -14.87 10.32 -7.50
CA GLY A 95 -16.12 11.01 -7.75
C GLY A 95 -16.32 11.00 -9.25
N GLU A 96 -16.37 12.19 -9.85
CA GLU A 96 -16.39 12.24 -11.30
C GLU A 96 -15.07 11.80 -11.89
N ASP A 97 -13.99 12.07 -11.17
CA ASP A 97 -12.65 11.69 -11.61
C ASP A 97 -12.00 10.82 -10.55
N PRO A 98 -11.01 10.00 -10.93
CA PRO A 98 -10.24 9.26 -9.94
C PRO A 98 -9.61 10.21 -8.94
N HIS A 99 -9.63 9.84 -7.68
CA HIS A 99 -9.21 10.70 -6.61
C HIS A 99 -8.01 10.14 -5.88
N HIS A 100 -8.14 8.97 -5.30
CA HIS A 100 -7.01 8.34 -4.63
C HIS A 100 -7.27 6.84 -4.50
N TRP A 101 -6.15 6.12 -4.32
CA TRP A 101 -6.18 4.69 -4.06
C TRP A 101 -5.91 4.45 -2.58
N ARG A 102 -6.57 3.46 -2.04
CA ARG A 102 -6.27 2.93 -0.73
C ARG A 102 -5.83 1.49 -0.93
N VAL A 103 -4.57 1.21 -0.60
CA VAL A 103 -3.96 -0.07 -0.88
C VAL A 103 -3.62 -0.72 0.44
N LYS A 104 -4.11 -1.92 0.67
CA LYS A 104 -3.77 -2.69 1.86
C LYS A 104 -2.75 -3.75 1.49
N ALA A 105 -1.70 -3.86 2.29
CA ALA A 105 -0.65 -4.82 2.04
C ALA A 105 -0.25 -5.45 3.36
N ARG A 106 0.22 -6.70 3.28
CA ARG A 106 0.58 -7.48 4.43
C ARG A 106 2.01 -7.95 4.28
N LYS A 107 2.75 -7.89 5.37
CA LYS A 107 4.14 -8.33 5.33
C LYS A 107 4.21 -9.80 4.97
N THR A 108 5.13 -10.11 4.05
CA THR A 108 5.31 -11.47 3.59
C THR A 108 6.59 -12.04 4.16
N GLY A 109 6.71 -13.36 4.09
CA GLY A 109 7.97 -14.01 4.36
C GLY A 109 8.39 -14.06 5.79
N GLY A 110 7.58 -13.63 6.65
CA GLY A 110 7.95 -13.65 8.04
C GLY A 110 7.88 -15.03 8.65
N GLU A 111 7.27 -15.88 7.93
CA GLU A 111 7.09 -17.09 8.47
C GLU A 111 7.89 -18.04 7.84
N HIS A 112 8.37 -18.40 7.73
CA HIS A 112 8.99 -19.29 7.12
C HIS A 112 9.54 -20.02 7.92
N ASN A 113 9.28 -20.21 8.07
CA ASN A 113 9.79 -20.72 8.61
C ASN A 113 9.98 -21.07 8.95
#